data_3460d8475fe893c6c93de0f0fecc4871
#
_entry.id   3460d8475fe893c6c93de0f0fecc4871
#
_cell.length_a   1.000
_cell.length_b   1.000
_cell.length_c   1.000
_cell.angle_alpha   90.00
_cell.angle_beta   90.00
_cell.angle_gamma   90.00
#
_symmetry.space_group_name_H-M   'P 1'
#
loop_
_entity.id
_entity.type
_entity.pdbx_description
1 polymer ?
#
loop_
_entity_poly.entity_id
_entity_poly.type
_entity_poly.pdbx_seq_one_letter_code
_entity_poly.pdbx_strand_id
1 'polypeptide(L)'
;MLSPNRFFLSATAGIVFSLLSSLCVAQETNALSLRTNIMVNDHRAFTIIPGDLDPDEPIPWVWYAPTLGKGLPGQHEIWMFNRLYANGIAIAGIDVGESYGNPKGVAIYQALYDKLTRENRFSRKPVLLGRSRGGLMLYSWAVRNPSSIGAIAGIYPVCNLISYPGLERAAPAFHMSAEELRTNLGKLNPVEMLAPLAAAKIPIFHLQGDNDKVVPLGPNSKLLADRINTMGGNAQIRVIKGQGHNLWNGWFTNEELIRFIMKFAKPSFD
;
A
#
# COMPACT_ATOMS: atom_id res chain seq x y z
N MET A 1 -84.64 -50.95 -5.17
CA MET A 1 -84.49 -49.91 -6.17
C MET A 1 -83.37 -48.97 -5.69
N LEU A 2 -82.24 -49.15 -6.25
CA LEU A 2 -80.98 -48.58 -5.74
C LEU A 2 -80.59 -47.36 -6.56
N SER A 3 -80.37 -46.27 -5.87
CA SER A 3 -79.85 -45.02 -6.45
C SER A 3 -78.33 -45.06 -6.59
N PRO A 4 -77.67 -44.57 -7.66
CA PRO A 4 -76.25 -44.58 -7.74
C PRO A 4 -75.62 -43.29 -7.24
N ASN A 5 -74.62 -43.45 -6.36
CA ASN A 5 -73.74 -42.40 -5.86
C ASN A 5 -72.88 -41.77 -6.98
N ARG A 6 -72.86 -40.43 -7.05
CA ARG A 6 -71.92 -39.66 -7.85
C ARG A 6 -70.72 -39.28 -7.00
N PHE A 7 -69.54 -39.74 -7.38
CA PHE A 7 -68.28 -39.24 -6.84
C PHE A 7 -67.85 -37.97 -7.60
N PHE A 8 -67.70 -36.87 -6.88
CA PHE A 8 -67.03 -35.68 -7.40
C PHE A 8 -65.51 -35.81 -7.10
N LEU A 9 -64.69 -35.86 -8.13
CA LEU A 9 -63.23 -35.68 -8.04
C LEU A 9 -62.94 -34.18 -8.05
N SER A 10 -62.41 -33.66 -6.96
CA SER A 10 -61.85 -32.30 -6.85
C SER A 10 -60.39 -32.37 -7.29
N ALA A 11 -60.05 -31.75 -8.40
CA ALA A 11 -58.68 -31.56 -8.87
C ALA A 11 -58.15 -30.27 -8.27
N THR A 12 -57.28 -30.39 -7.26
CA THR A 12 -56.48 -29.28 -6.74
C THR A 12 -55.24 -29.09 -7.60
N ALA A 13 -55.23 -28.05 -8.42
CA ALA A 13 -54.02 -27.61 -9.17
C ALA A 13 -53.06 -26.91 -8.22
N GLY A 14 -52.00 -27.60 -7.86
CA GLY A 14 -50.90 -27.01 -7.09
C GLY A 14 -50.03 -26.14 -8.00
N ILE A 15 -50.03 -24.82 -7.78
CA ILE A 15 -49.14 -23.90 -8.46
C ILE A 15 -47.79 -23.99 -7.72
N VAL A 16 -46.80 -24.60 -8.34
CA VAL A 16 -45.40 -24.60 -7.87
C VAL A 16 -44.77 -23.28 -8.30
N PHE A 17 -44.65 -22.33 -7.37
CA PHE A 17 -43.84 -21.15 -7.55
C PHE A 17 -42.36 -21.54 -7.46
N SER A 18 -41.69 -21.69 -8.58
CA SER A 18 -40.24 -21.82 -8.70
C SER A 18 -39.61 -20.45 -8.44
N LEU A 19 -39.14 -20.22 -7.23
CA LEU A 19 -38.26 -19.08 -6.87
C LEU A 19 -36.88 -19.33 -7.48
N LEU A 20 -36.65 -18.89 -8.69
CA LEU A 20 -35.32 -18.69 -9.26
C LEU A 20 -34.66 -17.51 -8.55
N SER A 21 -33.97 -17.79 -7.45
CA SER A 21 -33.02 -16.83 -6.88
C SER A 21 -31.83 -16.71 -7.82
N SER A 22 -31.86 -15.67 -8.67
CA SER A 22 -30.69 -15.23 -9.43
C SER A 22 -29.61 -14.84 -8.44
N LEU A 23 -28.67 -15.74 -8.18
CA LEU A 23 -27.39 -15.38 -7.58
C LEU A 23 -26.67 -14.48 -8.57
N CYS A 24 -26.87 -13.18 -8.40
CA CYS A 24 -26.02 -12.17 -9.04
C CYS A 24 -24.62 -12.32 -8.40
N VAL A 25 -23.77 -13.11 -9.02
CA VAL A 25 -22.34 -13.12 -8.68
C VAL A 25 -21.85 -11.74 -9.10
N ALA A 26 -21.74 -10.83 -8.13
CA ALA A 26 -21.10 -9.54 -8.35
C ALA A 26 -19.70 -9.82 -8.87
N GLN A 27 -19.45 -9.49 -10.13
CA GLN A 27 -18.15 -9.62 -10.75
C GLN A 27 -17.18 -8.78 -9.91
N GLU A 28 -16.20 -9.42 -9.26
CA GLU A 28 -15.24 -8.69 -8.44
C GLU A 28 -14.56 -7.62 -9.30
N THR A 29 -14.72 -6.37 -8.92
CA THR A 29 -14.14 -5.23 -9.63
C THR A 29 -12.62 -5.36 -9.60
N ASN A 30 -11.98 -5.46 -10.74
CA ASN A 30 -10.52 -5.39 -10.81
C ASN A 30 -10.09 -3.91 -10.72
N ALA A 31 -9.78 -3.45 -9.52
CA ALA A 31 -9.38 -2.06 -9.26
C ALA A 31 -8.18 -1.63 -10.12
N LEU A 32 -7.25 -2.53 -10.41
CA LEU A 32 -6.09 -2.21 -11.24
C LEU A 32 -6.47 -1.87 -12.69
N SER A 33 -7.58 -2.41 -13.22
CA SER A 33 -8.08 -2.05 -14.55
C SER A 33 -8.70 -0.65 -14.61
N LEU A 34 -9.06 -0.09 -13.46
CA LEU A 34 -9.61 1.28 -13.32
C LEU A 34 -8.51 2.34 -13.18
N ARG A 35 -7.24 1.95 -13.34
CA ARG A 35 -6.11 2.83 -13.23
C ARG A 35 -6.14 3.94 -14.28
N THR A 36 -6.14 5.19 -13.82
CA THR A 36 -5.93 6.38 -14.64
C THR A 36 -4.46 6.77 -14.61
N ASN A 37 -3.85 6.85 -15.79
CA ASN A 37 -2.47 7.32 -15.91
C ASN A 37 -2.46 8.85 -16.00
N ILE A 38 -1.61 9.47 -15.20
CA ILE A 38 -1.41 10.92 -15.16
C ILE A 38 0.08 11.26 -15.29
N MET A 39 0.36 12.50 -15.63
CA MET A 39 1.73 13.03 -15.64
C MET A 39 1.94 14.03 -14.52
N VAL A 40 3.08 13.94 -13.85
CA VAL A 40 3.53 14.87 -12.80
C VAL A 40 4.97 15.25 -13.12
N ASN A 41 5.20 16.48 -13.56
CA ASN A 41 6.55 16.97 -13.94
C ASN A 41 7.29 15.95 -14.84
N ASP A 42 6.69 15.56 -15.96
CA ASP A 42 7.23 14.59 -16.92
C ASP A 42 7.42 13.15 -16.41
N HIS A 43 7.01 12.86 -15.18
CA HIS A 43 7.01 11.52 -14.60
C HIS A 43 5.65 10.85 -14.71
N ARG A 44 5.64 9.56 -15.08
CA ARG A 44 4.41 8.77 -15.14
C ARG A 44 3.94 8.47 -13.72
N ALA A 45 2.70 8.81 -13.47
CA ALA A 45 2.01 8.48 -12.23
C ALA A 45 0.67 7.82 -12.55
N PHE A 46 0.04 7.26 -11.55
CA PHE A 46 -1.31 6.71 -11.67
C PHE A 46 -2.14 7.02 -10.45
N THR A 47 -3.46 7.01 -10.66
CA THR A 47 -4.46 6.97 -9.60
C THR A 47 -5.47 5.87 -9.89
N ILE A 48 -6.03 5.28 -8.82
CA ILE A 48 -7.22 4.42 -8.83
C ILE A 48 -8.14 5.03 -7.80
N ILE A 49 -9.24 5.63 -8.25
CA ILE A 49 -10.16 6.40 -7.38
C ILE A 49 -11.50 5.67 -7.33
N PRO A 50 -12.03 5.31 -6.14
CA PRO A 50 -13.38 4.76 -6.01
C PRO A 50 -14.44 5.74 -6.54
N GLY A 51 -15.51 5.19 -7.15
CA GLY A 51 -16.57 6.01 -7.76
C GLY A 51 -17.50 6.69 -6.74
N ASP A 52 -17.82 5.98 -5.65
CA ASP A 52 -18.82 6.40 -4.67
C ASP A 52 -18.16 7.10 -3.47
N LEU A 53 -17.47 8.21 -3.71
CA LEU A 53 -16.86 9.02 -2.67
C LEU A 53 -17.69 10.27 -2.38
N ASP A 54 -17.78 10.65 -1.11
CA ASP A 54 -18.40 11.90 -0.70
C ASP A 54 -17.67 13.09 -1.38
N PRO A 55 -18.39 13.96 -2.13
CA PRO A 55 -17.77 15.07 -2.83
C PRO A 55 -17.19 16.13 -1.90
N ASP A 56 -17.65 16.20 -0.66
CA ASP A 56 -17.23 17.22 0.31
C ASP A 56 -16.07 16.77 1.20
N GLU A 57 -15.79 15.45 1.22
CA GLU A 57 -14.71 14.88 2.05
C GLU A 57 -13.40 14.69 1.29
N PRO A 58 -12.24 14.84 1.96
CA PRO A 58 -10.96 14.50 1.36
C PRO A 58 -10.88 13.01 1.00
N ILE A 59 -10.36 12.70 -0.17
CA ILE A 59 -10.21 11.32 -0.65
C ILE A 59 -9.16 10.59 0.17
N PRO A 60 -9.51 9.56 0.96
CA PRO A 60 -8.55 8.74 1.67
C PRO A 60 -7.74 7.91 0.67
N TRP A 61 -6.43 7.76 0.89
CA TRP A 61 -5.58 7.08 -0.08
C TRP A 61 -4.36 6.38 0.48
N VAL A 62 -3.90 5.41 -0.30
CA VAL A 62 -2.64 4.71 -0.14
C VAL A 62 -1.66 5.19 -1.20
N TRP A 63 -0.47 5.56 -0.76
CA TRP A 63 0.64 5.87 -1.64
C TRP A 63 1.51 4.63 -1.82
N TYR A 64 1.37 3.98 -2.96
CA TYR A 64 2.09 2.74 -3.28
C TYR A 64 3.44 3.01 -3.94
N ALA A 65 4.46 2.29 -3.49
CA ALA A 65 5.78 2.23 -4.12
C ALA A 65 6.39 0.81 -4.00
N PRO A 66 7.18 0.38 -4.99
CA PRO A 66 7.66 1.12 -6.16
C PRO A 66 6.62 1.16 -7.29
N THR A 67 6.63 2.24 -8.05
CA THR A 67 5.99 2.31 -9.37
C THR A 67 7.10 2.40 -10.40
N LEU A 68 7.31 1.34 -11.18
CA LEU A 68 8.43 1.23 -12.10
C LEU A 68 7.94 0.83 -13.49
N GLY A 69 8.06 1.74 -14.44
CA GLY A 69 7.69 1.52 -15.83
C GLY A 69 6.25 1.02 -15.98
N LYS A 70 6.06 -0.04 -16.79
CA LYS A 70 4.74 -0.65 -17.03
C LYS A 70 4.45 -1.85 -16.10
N GLY A 71 5.42 -2.29 -15.31
CA GLY A 71 5.35 -3.55 -14.58
C GLY A 71 4.77 -3.49 -13.17
N LEU A 72 4.68 -2.30 -12.57
CA LEU A 72 4.24 -2.13 -11.18
C LEU A 72 3.31 -0.93 -11.01
N PRO A 73 2.24 -1.07 -10.19
CA PRO A 73 1.72 -2.32 -9.61
C PRO A 73 1.22 -3.29 -10.66
N GLY A 74 1.17 -4.60 -10.34
CA GLY A 74 0.80 -5.69 -11.25
C GLY A 74 -0.23 -6.66 -10.66
N GLN A 75 -0.31 -7.86 -11.22
CA GLN A 75 -1.32 -8.85 -10.85
C GLN A 75 -1.29 -9.26 -9.37
N HIS A 76 -0.13 -9.22 -8.73
CA HIS A 76 -0.01 -9.63 -7.32
C HIS A 76 -0.71 -8.65 -6.37
N GLU A 77 -0.80 -7.38 -6.74
CA GLU A 77 -1.46 -6.34 -5.95
C GLU A 77 -3.00 -6.34 -6.09
N ILE A 78 -3.58 -7.06 -7.07
CA ILE A 78 -5.02 -6.98 -7.41
C ILE A 78 -5.91 -7.21 -6.19
N TRP A 79 -5.70 -8.29 -5.43
CA TRP A 79 -6.53 -8.59 -4.26
C TRP A 79 -6.51 -7.45 -3.23
N MET A 80 -5.32 -6.95 -2.89
CA MET A 80 -5.15 -5.86 -1.95
C MET A 80 -5.80 -4.57 -2.45
N PHE A 81 -5.59 -4.24 -3.72
CA PHE A 81 -6.16 -3.03 -4.32
C PHE A 81 -7.68 -3.10 -4.42
N ASN A 82 -8.25 -4.27 -4.75
CA ASN A 82 -9.70 -4.49 -4.74
C ASN A 82 -10.29 -4.24 -3.35
N ARG A 83 -9.63 -4.75 -2.30
CA ARG A 83 -10.06 -4.55 -0.90
C ARG A 83 -10.02 -3.07 -0.50
N LEU A 84 -8.97 -2.35 -0.85
CA LEU A 84 -8.85 -0.92 -0.58
C LEU A 84 -9.89 -0.11 -1.36
N TYR A 85 -10.03 -0.38 -2.65
CA TYR A 85 -11.02 0.25 -3.52
C TYR A 85 -12.45 0.06 -3.03
N ALA A 86 -12.84 -1.17 -2.71
CA ALA A 86 -14.17 -1.50 -2.18
C ALA A 86 -14.47 -0.82 -0.83
N ASN A 87 -13.42 -0.41 -0.12
CA ASN A 87 -13.55 0.35 1.11
C ASN A 87 -13.38 1.87 0.89
N GLY A 88 -13.52 2.37 -0.34
CA GLY A 88 -13.47 3.79 -0.66
C GLY A 88 -12.09 4.42 -0.44
N ILE A 89 -11.00 3.64 -0.54
CA ILE A 89 -9.63 4.12 -0.41
C ILE A 89 -8.98 4.14 -1.78
N ALA A 90 -8.55 5.32 -2.23
CA ALA A 90 -7.83 5.49 -3.47
C ALA A 90 -6.40 4.95 -3.37
N ILE A 91 -5.83 4.58 -4.51
CA ILE A 91 -4.43 4.17 -4.62
C ILE A 91 -3.73 5.08 -5.63
N ALA A 92 -2.54 5.54 -5.31
CA ALA A 92 -1.73 6.34 -6.21
C ALA A 92 -0.25 5.97 -6.10
N GLY A 93 0.49 6.23 -7.18
CA GLY A 93 1.94 6.04 -7.22
C GLY A 93 2.57 6.78 -8.39
N ILE A 94 3.89 6.97 -8.34
CA ILE A 94 4.66 7.67 -9.37
C ILE A 94 5.96 6.94 -9.65
N ASP A 95 6.36 6.93 -10.91
CA ASP A 95 7.63 6.36 -11.34
C ASP A 95 8.77 7.36 -11.11
N VAL A 96 9.61 7.07 -10.15
CA VAL A 96 10.83 7.83 -9.84
C VAL A 96 12.11 7.14 -10.32
N GLY A 97 11.96 6.08 -11.12
CA GLY A 97 13.06 5.20 -11.53
C GLY A 97 13.73 4.51 -10.33
N GLU A 98 14.93 4.01 -10.52
CA GLU A 98 15.78 3.43 -9.46
C GLU A 98 16.47 4.54 -8.65
N SER A 99 15.68 5.39 -8.01
CA SER A 99 16.20 6.54 -7.26
C SER A 99 16.90 6.18 -5.96
N TYR A 100 16.64 4.98 -5.42
CA TYR A 100 17.10 4.56 -4.08
C TYR A 100 16.83 5.60 -2.97
N GLY A 101 15.84 6.48 -3.18
CA GLY A 101 15.51 7.54 -2.25
C GLY A 101 16.42 8.77 -2.32
N ASN A 102 17.13 8.98 -3.44
CA ASN A 102 17.94 10.15 -3.65
C ASN A 102 17.12 11.46 -3.64
N PRO A 103 17.74 12.64 -3.49
CA PRO A 103 17.02 13.91 -3.43
C PRO A 103 16.12 14.20 -4.64
N LYS A 104 16.51 13.77 -5.86
CA LYS A 104 15.68 13.92 -7.06
C LYS A 104 14.40 13.07 -6.96
N GLY A 105 14.51 11.81 -6.55
CA GLY A 105 13.35 10.93 -6.33
C GLY A 105 12.42 11.48 -5.24
N VAL A 106 12.98 12.02 -4.16
CA VAL A 106 12.21 12.68 -3.09
C VAL A 106 11.45 13.90 -3.63
N ALA A 107 12.07 14.73 -4.48
CA ALA A 107 11.40 15.88 -5.09
C ALA A 107 10.25 15.47 -6.04
N ILE A 108 10.41 14.38 -6.78
CA ILE A 108 9.34 13.84 -7.63
C ILE A 108 8.17 13.33 -6.77
N TYR A 109 8.45 12.67 -5.66
CA TYR A 109 7.41 12.27 -4.70
C TYR A 109 6.69 13.49 -4.12
N GLN A 110 7.43 14.54 -3.76
CA GLN A 110 6.81 15.77 -3.28
C GLN A 110 5.86 16.38 -4.32
N ALA A 111 6.24 16.37 -5.60
CA ALA A 111 5.38 16.87 -6.68
C ALA A 111 4.08 16.04 -6.82
N LEU A 112 4.14 14.71 -6.67
CA LEU A 112 2.92 13.89 -6.65
C LEU A 112 2.04 14.25 -5.45
N TYR A 113 2.61 14.34 -4.26
CA TYR A 113 1.88 14.71 -3.04
C TYR A 113 1.17 16.06 -3.22
N ASP A 114 1.88 17.08 -3.68
CA ASP A 114 1.33 18.41 -3.90
C ASP A 114 0.19 18.40 -4.92
N LYS A 115 0.38 17.72 -6.05
CA LYS A 115 -0.65 17.59 -7.08
C LYS A 115 -1.92 16.92 -6.54
N LEU A 116 -1.81 15.81 -5.84
CA LEU A 116 -2.97 15.07 -5.34
C LEU A 116 -3.68 15.83 -4.22
N THR A 117 -2.95 16.41 -3.28
CA THR A 117 -3.54 17.04 -2.09
C THR A 117 -4.04 18.45 -2.32
N ARG A 118 -3.46 19.20 -3.28
CA ARG A 118 -3.86 20.58 -3.57
C ARG A 118 -4.84 20.70 -4.73
N GLU A 119 -4.68 19.85 -5.76
CA GLU A 119 -5.49 19.95 -6.99
C GLU A 119 -6.64 18.95 -7.04
N ASN A 120 -6.53 17.81 -6.34
CA ASN A 120 -7.42 16.67 -6.52
C ASN A 120 -8.11 16.17 -5.23
N ARG A 121 -8.19 16.98 -4.21
CA ARG A 121 -8.88 16.70 -2.93
C ARG A 121 -8.39 15.46 -2.17
N PHE A 122 -7.23 14.90 -2.46
CA PHE A 122 -6.70 13.79 -1.68
C PHE A 122 -6.37 14.23 -0.25
N SER A 123 -6.56 13.34 0.71
CA SER A 123 -6.20 13.56 2.11
C SER A 123 -4.73 13.96 2.23
N ARG A 124 -4.43 14.93 3.09
CA ARG A 124 -3.05 15.33 3.40
C ARG A 124 -2.29 14.31 4.22
N LYS A 125 -2.93 13.23 4.64
CA LYS A 125 -2.34 12.18 5.47
C LYS A 125 -2.54 10.79 4.85
N PRO A 126 -1.86 10.47 3.71
CA PRO A 126 -1.90 9.14 3.13
C PRO A 126 -1.30 8.08 4.06
N VAL A 127 -1.69 6.83 3.83
CA VAL A 127 -0.89 5.69 4.28
C VAL A 127 0.14 5.38 3.20
N LEU A 128 1.42 5.39 3.57
CA LEU A 128 2.50 4.98 2.66
C LEU A 128 2.60 3.46 2.65
N LEU A 129 2.62 2.84 1.47
CA LEU A 129 2.79 1.39 1.30
C LEU A 129 4.03 1.09 0.47
N GLY A 130 5.13 0.76 1.14
CA GLY A 130 6.39 0.41 0.50
C GLY A 130 6.59 -1.09 0.34
N ARG A 131 6.80 -1.56 -0.89
CA ARG A 131 7.22 -2.93 -1.16
C ARG A 131 8.68 -2.97 -1.60
N SER A 132 9.50 -3.85 -1.00
CA SER A 132 10.90 -4.02 -1.38
C SER A 132 11.63 -2.67 -1.47
N ARG A 133 12.28 -2.37 -2.58
CA ARG A 133 12.97 -1.08 -2.82
C ARG A 133 12.08 0.16 -2.67
N GLY A 134 10.77 0.01 -2.84
CA GLY A 134 9.81 1.09 -2.62
C GLY A 134 9.79 1.60 -1.19
N GLY A 135 10.15 0.75 -0.22
CA GLY A 135 10.34 1.17 1.16
C GLY A 135 11.39 2.26 1.27
N LEU A 136 12.59 2.04 0.69
CA LEU A 136 13.68 3.03 0.72
C LEU A 136 13.26 4.38 0.12
N MET A 137 12.53 4.35 -1.00
CA MET A 137 12.05 5.54 -1.69
C MET A 137 11.04 6.33 -0.84
N LEU A 138 10.02 5.63 -0.28
CA LEU A 138 9.01 6.26 0.56
C LEU A 138 9.57 6.74 1.89
N TYR A 139 10.42 5.96 2.56
CA TYR A 139 11.03 6.39 3.82
C TYR A 139 11.92 7.62 3.64
N SER A 140 12.65 7.74 2.52
CA SER A 140 13.45 8.93 2.22
C SER A 140 12.60 10.20 2.12
N TRP A 141 11.37 10.10 1.60
CA TRP A 141 10.41 11.21 1.62
C TRP A 141 9.79 11.39 3.02
N ALA A 142 9.40 10.29 3.65
CA ALA A 142 8.67 10.27 4.91
C ALA A 142 9.42 10.95 6.06
N VAL A 143 10.70 10.66 6.23
CA VAL A 143 11.52 11.25 7.31
C VAL A 143 11.65 12.78 7.22
N ARG A 144 11.38 13.35 6.04
CA ARG A 144 11.40 14.80 5.78
C ARG A 144 10.02 15.44 5.88
N ASN A 145 8.94 14.64 5.86
CA ASN A 145 7.56 15.10 5.79
C ASN A 145 6.65 14.41 6.84
N PRO A 146 7.03 14.30 8.11
CA PRO A 146 6.30 13.50 9.10
C PRO A 146 4.88 14.02 9.35
N SER A 147 4.62 15.32 9.21
CA SER A 147 3.27 15.90 9.36
C SER A 147 2.31 15.54 8.22
N SER A 148 2.84 15.03 7.11
CA SER A 148 2.09 14.70 5.89
C SER A 148 1.81 13.20 5.75
N ILE A 149 1.79 12.44 6.86
CA ILE A 149 1.67 10.99 6.85
C ILE A 149 0.63 10.55 7.87
N GLY A 150 -0.26 9.64 7.48
CA GLY A 150 -1.18 8.94 8.38
C GLY A 150 -0.53 7.74 9.06
N ALA A 151 0.10 6.89 8.28
CA ALA A 151 0.84 5.71 8.73
C ALA A 151 1.81 5.21 7.64
N ILE A 152 2.68 4.27 7.98
CA ILE A 152 3.57 3.60 7.03
C ILE A 152 3.37 2.08 7.13
N ALA A 153 3.05 1.46 5.99
CA ALA A 153 2.94 0.02 5.80
C ALA A 153 4.08 -0.49 4.91
N GLY A 154 4.55 -1.70 5.14
CA GLY A 154 5.64 -2.27 4.36
C GLY A 154 5.47 -3.76 4.08
N ILE A 155 5.78 -4.18 2.87
CA ILE A 155 5.93 -5.58 2.46
C ILE A 155 7.43 -5.79 2.16
N TYR A 156 8.13 -6.48 3.03
CA TYR A 156 9.60 -6.65 3.03
C TYR A 156 10.36 -5.40 2.58
N PRO A 157 10.09 -4.24 3.22
CA PRO A 157 10.60 -2.97 2.74
C PRO A 157 12.10 -2.83 2.96
N VAL A 158 12.79 -2.27 1.98
CA VAL A 158 14.15 -1.78 2.20
C VAL A 158 14.09 -0.52 3.04
N CYS A 159 14.89 -0.47 4.11
CA CYS A 159 14.97 0.69 5.00
C CYS A 159 16.39 1.25 5.09
N ASN A 160 17.39 0.51 4.57
CA ASN A 160 18.80 0.76 4.79
C ASN A 160 19.62 0.60 3.50
N LEU A 161 20.21 1.69 3.02
CA LEU A 161 21.08 1.74 1.83
C LEU A 161 22.29 0.80 1.91
N ILE A 162 22.82 0.57 3.11
CA ILE A 162 23.95 -0.34 3.31
C ILE A 162 23.54 -1.79 3.04
N SER A 163 22.34 -2.16 3.47
CA SER A 163 21.81 -3.52 3.30
C SER A 163 21.40 -3.80 1.85
N TYR A 164 20.68 -2.85 1.24
CA TYR A 164 20.23 -2.93 -0.15
C TYR A 164 20.06 -1.51 -0.71
N PRO A 165 20.57 -1.23 -1.90
CA PRO A 165 21.27 -2.12 -2.83
C PRO A 165 22.75 -2.29 -2.52
N GLY A 166 23.26 -1.71 -1.43
CA GLY A 166 24.68 -1.50 -1.14
C GLY A 166 25.17 -0.16 -1.67
N LEU A 167 26.22 0.38 -1.05
CA LEU A 167 26.66 1.75 -1.34
C LEU A 167 27.20 1.91 -2.75
N GLU A 168 27.95 0.94 -3.25
CA GLU A 168 28.52 0.95 -4.60
C GLU A 168 27.43 1.04 -5.68
N ARG A 169 26.32 0.33 -5.47
CA ARG A 169 25.19 0.34 -6.42
C ARG A 169 24.34 1.59 -6.27
N ALA A 170 24.18 2.11 -5.06
CA ALA A 170 23.35 3.31 -4.82
C ALA A 170 24.05 4.61 -5.23
N ALA A 171 25.34 4.71 -5.01
CA ALA A 171 26.13 5.95 -5.15
C ALA A 171 25.95 6.68 -6.48
N PRO A 172 25.93 6.02 -7.66
CA PRO A 172 25.66 6.70 -8.93
C PRO A 172 24.32 7.44 -8.97
N ALA A 173 23.27 6.88 -8.33
CA ALA A 173 21.97 7.55 -8.28
C ALA A 173 21.99 8.84 -7.43
N PHE A 174 22.93 8.93 -6.50
CA PHE A 174 23.16 10.13 -5.68
C PHE A 174 24.21 11.09 -6.28
N HIS A 175 24.77 10.76 -7.44
CA HIS A 175 25.90 11.49 -8.07
C HIS A 175 27.12 11.59 -7.10
N MET A 176 27.43 10.50 -6.40
CA MET A 176 28.48 10.38 -5.39
C MET A 176 29.34 9.16 -5.67
N SER A 177 30.54 9.12 -5.12
CA SER A 177 31.26 7.89 -4.89
C SER A 177 30.66 7.11 -3.71
N ALA A 178 30.97 5.82 -3.59
CA ALA A 178 30.49 5.03 -2.45
C ALA A 178 31.01 5.56 -1.10
N GLU A 179 32.22 6.12 -1.07
CA GLU A 179 32.79 6.71 0.14
C GLU A 179 32.11 8.04 0.51
N GLU A 180 31.82 8.89 -0.46
CA GLU A 180 31.03 10.10 -0.23
C GLU A 180 29.61 9.76 0.27
N LEU A 181 28.97 8.73 -0.32
CA LEU A 181 27.68 8.28 0.17
C LEU A 181 27.76 7.74 1.59
N ARG A 182 28.83 7.00 1.93
CA ARG A 182 29.08 6.47 3.27
C ARG A 182 29.18 7.59 4.31
N THR A 183 29.91 8.64 4.01
CA THR A 183 30.08 9.81 4.93
C THR A 183 28.80 10.62 5.08
N ASN A 184 27.84 10.51 4.13
CA ASN A 184 26.57 11.21 4.13
C ASN A 184 25.37 10.38 4.60
N LEU A 185 25.55 9.16 5.09
CA LEU A 185 24.44 8.27 5.51
C LEU A 185 23.52 8.91 6.55
N GLY A 186 24.04 9.68 7.48
CA GLY A 186 23.23 10.41 8.47
C GLY A 186 22.20 11.38 7.88
N LYS A 187 22.33 11.75 6.60
CA LYS A 187 21.42 12.66 5.88
C LYS A 187 20.67 11.99 4.71
N LEU A 188 21.11 10.81 4.29
CA LEU A 188 20.62 10.16 3.08
C LEU A 188 20.06 8.76 3.31
N ASN A 189 20.46 8.07 4.36
CA ASN A 189 19.97 6.73 4.69
C ASN A 189 18.77 6.83 5.63
N PRO A 190 17.55 6.44 5.21
CA PRO A 190 16.34 6.64 6.01
C PRO A 190 16.44 6.08 7.43
N VAL A 191 17.05 4.91 7.60
CA VAL A 191 17.19 4.27 8.92
C VAL A 191 18.03 5.09 9.91
N GLU A 192 18.85 6.04 9.43
CA GLU A 192 19.62 6.98 10.25
C GLU A 192 18.83 8.28 10.59
N MET A 193 17.64 8.48 9.99
CA MET A 193 16.90 9.73 10.03
C MET A 193 15.52 9.59 10.68
N LEU A 194 15.29 8.59 11.50
CA LEU A 194 13.94 8.20 11.96
C LEU A 194 13.36 9.09 13.06
N ALA A 195 14.15 9.96 13.70
CA ALA A 195 13.72 10.78 14.83
C ALA A 195 12.45 11.61 14.55
N PRO A 196 12.26 12.25 13.37
CA PRO A 196 11.02 12.97 13.06
C PRO A 196 9.78 12.08 13.04
N LEU A 197 9.89 10.86 12.52
CA LEU A 197 8.77 9.90 12.49
C LEU A 197 8.40 9.41 13.90
N ALA A 198 9.41 9.14 14.74
CA ALA A 198 9.19 8.75 16.12
C ALA A 198 8.54 9.89 16.95
N ALA A 199 9.03 11.12 16.81
CA ALA A 199 8.47 12.29 17.46
C ALA A 199 7.01 12.57 17.05
N ALA A 200 6.69 12.40 15.77
CA ALA A 200 5.34 12.53 15.24
C ALA A 200 4.44 11.31 15.56
N LYS A 201 4.96 10.29 16.24
CA LYS A 201 4.23 9.05 16.60
C LYS A 201 3.60 8.35 15.39
N ILE A 202 4.24 8.41 14.21
CA ILE A 202 3.71 7.78 13.00
C ILE A 202 3.61 6.26 13.23
N PRO A 203 2.41 5.66 13.09
CA PRO A 203 2.25 4.22 13.19
C PRO A 203 2.96 3.51 12.01
N ILE A 204 3.73 2.47 12.31
CA ILE A 204 4.47 1.71 11.31
C ILE A 204 4.15 0.22 11.46
N PHE A 205 3.86 -0.45 10.35
CA PHE A 205 3.62 -1.89 10.31
C PHE A 205 4.29 -2.54 9.12
N HIS A 206 5.18 -3.51 9.36
CA HIS A 206 5.87 -4.26 8.32
C HIS A 206 5.50 -5.73 8.33
N LEU A 207 5.30 -6.29 7.14
CA LEU A 207 5.38 -7.73 6.88
C LEU A 207 6.79 -8.06 6.42
N GLN A 208 7.47 -9.00 7.05
CA GLN A 208 8.84 -9.37 6.71
C GLN A 208 9.06 -10.88 6.88
N GLY A 209 9.77 -11.50 5.96
CA GLY A 209 10.17 -12.90 6.06
C GLY A 209 11.45 -13.06 6.88
N ASP A 210 11.55 -14.13 7.68
CA ASP A 210 12.75 -14.44 8.45
C ASP A 210 13.86 -15.09 7.58
N ASN A 211 13.50 -15.57 6.38
CA ASN A 211 14.42 -16.18 5.43
C ASN A 211 14.72 -15.28 4.20
N ASP A 212 14.42 -13.98 4.29
CA ASP A 212 14.72 -13.04 3.22
C ASP A 212 16.22 -12.75 3.15
N LYS A 213 16.87 -13.18 2.05
CA LYS A 213 18.31 -12.99 1.80
C LYS A 213 18.60 -11.76 0.94
N VAL A 214 17.58 -11.17 0.31
CA VAL A 214 17.71 -9.96 -0.53
C VAL A 214 17.55 -8.71 0.32
N VAL A 215 16.52 -8.69 1.16
CA VAL A 215 16.25 -7.63 2.14
C VAL A 215 16.16 -8.26 3.53
N PRO A 216 17.29 -8.59 4.16
CA PRO A 216 17.27 -9.28 5.44
C PRO A 216 16.54 -8.50 6.53
N LEU A 217 15.77 -9.22 7.36
CA LEU A 217 14.99 -8.66 8.46
C LEU A 217 15.83 -7.78 9.40
N GLY A 218 17.01 -8.28 9.82
CA GLY A 218 17.87 -7.63 10.80
C GLY A 218 18.23 -6.19 10.46
N PRO A 219 18.93 -5.92 9.34
CA PRO A 219 19.40 -4.59 8.98
C PRO A 219 18.31 -3.68 8.37
N ASN A 220 17.10 -4.16 8.15
CA ASN A 220 15.98 -3.39 7.59
C ASN A 220 14.85 -3.22 8.60
N SER A 221 13.77 -4.00 8.49
CA SER A 221 12.57 -3.83 9.31
C SER A 221 12.87 -3.90 10.82
N LYS A 222 13.73 -4.81 11.26
CA LYS A 222 14.08 -4.93 12.69
C LYS A 222 14.86 -3.71 13.19
N LEU A 223 15.90 -3.30 12.50
CA LEU A 223 16.70 -2.12 12.87
C LEU A 223 15.83 -0.86 12.91
N LEU A 224 14.95 -0.68 11.92
CA LEU A 224 14.02 0.44 11.89
C LEU A 224 13.07 0.41 13.09
N ALA A 225 12.43 -0.72 13.36
CA ALA A 225 11.47 -0.84 14.46
C ALA A 225 12.13 -0.66 15.82
N ASP A 226 13.31 -1.25 16.04
CA ASP A 226 14.06 -1.09 17.28
C ASP A 226 14.36 0.40 17.53
N ARG A 227 14.86 1.12 16.53
CA ARG A 227 15.18 2.56 16.63
C ARG A 227 13.94 3.41 16.88
N ILE A 228 12.87 3.22 16.11
CA ILE A 228 11.61 3.96 16.30
C ILE A 228 11.07 3.73 17.71
N ASN A 229 11.02 2.49 18.18
CA ASN A 229 10.47 2.16 19.49
C ASN A 229 11.35 2.67 20.63
N THR A 230 12.69 2.62 20.49
CA THR A 230 13.64 3.21 21.46
C THR A 230 13.44 4.72 21.60
N MET A 231 13.09 5.41 20.51
CA MET A 231 12.76 6.84 20.52
C MET A 231 11.30 7.12 20.96
N GLY A 232 10.59 6.10 21.46
CA GLY A 232 9.21 6.22 21.95
C GLY A 232 8.16 6.31 20.83
N GLY A 233 8.48 5.93 19.59
CA GLY A 233 7.52 5.78 18.49
C GLY A 233 6.73 4.48 18.55
N ASN A 234 6.10 4.07 17.45
CA ASN A 234 5.28 2.84 17.36
C ASN A 234 5.54 2.13 16.03
N ALA A 235 6.43 1.15 16.03
CA ALA A 235 6.71 0.30 14.88
C ALA A 235 6.52 -1.17 15.24
N GLN A 236 5.74 -1.88 14.43
CA GLN A 236 5.41 -3.29 14.59
C GLN A 236 5.86 -4.07 13.36
N ILE A 237 6.28 -5.31 13.57
CA ILE A 237 6.68 -6.22 12.51
C ILE A 237 5.91 -7.53 12.67
N ARG A 238 5.25 -7.96 11.62
CA ARG A 238 4.75 -9.33 11.49
C ARG A 238 5.80 -10.15 10.74
N VAL A 239 6.53 -10.97 11.46
CA VAL A 239 7.50 -11.88 10.86
C VAL A 239 6.78 -13.12 10.33
N ILE A 240 6.99 -13.44 9.04
CA ILE A 240 6.41 -14.61 8.38
C ILE A 240 7.49 -15.68 8.28
N LYS A 241 7.31 -16.75 9.06
CA LYS A 241 8.27 -17.84 9.18
C LYS A 241 8.49 -18.56 7.85
N GLY A 242 9.77 -18.79 7.52
CA GLY A 242 10.19 -19.51 6.32
C GLY A 242 10.07 -18.72 5.00
N GLN A 243 9.51 -17.53 5.02
CA GLN A 243 9.35 -16.74 3.81
C GLN A 243 10.60 -15.91 3.49
N GLY A 244 10.88 -15.80 2.18
CA GLY A 244 11.99 -15.02 1.63
C GLY A 244 11.49 -13.86 0.77
N HIS A 245 12.41 -13.29 -0.05
CA HIS A 245 12.09 -12.21 -0.99
C HIS A 245 11.44 -12.75 -2.26
N ASN A 246 10.17 -13.06 -2.21
CA ASN A 246 9.44 -13.70 -3.28
C ASN A 246 8.06 -13.06 -3.51
N LEU A 247 7.34 -13.55 -4.50
CA LEU A 247 5.98 -13.13 -4.82
C LEU A 247 4.92 -14.09 -4.24
N TRP A 248 5.19 -14.63 -3.05
CA TRP A 248 4.21 -15.45 -2.34
C TRP A 248 2.92 -14.66 -2.09
N ASN A 249 1.80 -15.26 -2.45
CA ASN A 249 0.50 -14.57 -2.42
C ASN A 249 0.14 -14.02 -1.03
N GLY A 250 0.54 -14.69 0.06
CA GLY A 250 0.28 -14.24 1.42
C GLY A 250 0.86 -12.87 1.79
N TRP A 251 1.81 -12.33 1.01
CA TRP A 251 2.25 -10.95 1.15
C TRP A 251 1.17 -9.94 0.76
N PHE A 252 0.39 -10.29 -0.27
CA PHE A 252 -0.57 -9.40 -0.92
C PHE A 252 -2.01 -9.65 -0.47
N THR A 253 -2.26 -10.78 0.23
CA THR A 253 -3.59 -11.15 0.78
C THR A 253 -3.61 -11.11 2.32
N ASN A 254 -2.70 -10.36 2.93
CA ASN A 254 -2.59 -10.28 4.38
C ASN A 254 -3.64 -9.34 4.97
N GLU A 255 -4.60 -9.93 5.70
CA GLU A 255 -5.71 -9.19 6.32
C GLU A 255 -5.26 -8.24 7.43
N GLU A 256 -4.15 -8.53 8.13
CA GLU A 256 -3.64 -7.66 9.20
C GLU A 256 -3.07 -6.37 8.60
N LEU A 257 -2.32 -6.49 7.49
CA LEU A 257 -1.82 -5.35 6.73
C LEU A 257 -2.96 -4.48 6.20
N ILE A 258 -4.00 -5.10 5.61
CA ILE A 258 -5.16 -4.37 5.08
C ILE A 258 -5.91 -3.65 6.19
N ARG A 259 -6.18 -4.30 7.32
CA ARG A 259 -6.84 -3.65 8.47
C ARG A 259 -6.02 -2.47 9.00
N PHE A 260 -4.69 -2.62 9.08
CA PHE A 260 -3.81 -1.52 9.46
C PHE A 260 -3.94 -0.33 8.49
N ILE A 261 -3.85 -0.59 7.19
CA ILE A 261 -3.98 0.45 6.17
C ILE A 261 -5.34 1.14 6.27
N MET A 262 -6.44 0.38 6.32
CA MET A 262 -7.79 0.93 6.38
C MET A 262 -8.02 1.81 7.61
N LYS A 263 -7.51 1.39 8.77
CA LYS A 263 -7.60 2.13 10.03
C LYS A 263 -6.99 3.54 9.94
N PHE A 264 -5.88 3.67 9.23
CA PHE A 264 -5.14 4.93 9.19
C PHE A 264 -5.36 5.76 7.91
N ALA A 265 -5.88 5.15 6.84
CA ALA A 265 -6.32 5.88 5.66
C ALA A 265 -7.66 6.61 5.89
N LYS A 266 -8.52 6.03 6.73
CA LYS A 266 -9.81 6.61 7.15
C LYS A 266 -9.79 6.76 8.67
N PRO A 267 -9.15 7.78 9.22
CA PRO A 267 -9.25 8.01 10.65
C PRO A 267 -10.70 8.25 11.01
N SER A 268 -11.19 7.55 12.05
CA SER A 268 -12.48 7.84 12.66
C SER A 268 -12.43 9.29 13.13
N PHE A 269 -13.41 10.07 12.77
CA PHE A 269 -13.64 11.34 13.45
C PHE A 269 -14.22 10.96 14.84
N ASP A 270 -13.34 10.89 15.85
CA ASP A 270 -13.75 10.84 17.26
C ASP A 270 -14.03 12.27 17.75
#